data_8903a1744a1a2ee04c00fb0f29120dcb
#
_entry.id   8903a1744a1a2ee04c00fb0f29120dcb
#
_cell.length_a   1.000
_cell.length_b   1.000
_cell.length_c   1.000
_cell.angle_alpha   90.00
_cell.angle_beta   90.00
_cell.angle_gamma   90.00
#
_symmetry.space_group_name_H-M   'P 1'
#
loop_
_entity.id
_entity.type
_entity.pdbx_description
1 polymer ?
#
loop_
_entity_poly.entity_id
_entity_poly.type
_entity_poly.pdbx_seq_one_letter_code
_entity_poly.pdbx_strand_id
1 'polypeptide(L)'
;GDVYKRQPVAEARIYMHGSFAATGKGHGTDRALVAGLLGMQVDDERIPMSFKYAADRNMAYSFHAIELVEAHPNSVKLVLTGIAGKQLEIVAASVGGGQIQICEIDGLTANFAGNYPTLVVHNQDQPGHVMCVTTLLAHRSINIATMQLFRDARGGYAVMVVECDQEIPDEAIDWLRRQEGIIKVTYLSRTGMEECDV
;
A
#
# COMPACT_ATOMS: atom_id res chain seq x y z
N GLY A 1 -12.37 21.06 -4.91
CA GLY A 1 -12.16 19.78 -5.42
C GLY A 1 -10.72 19.29 -5.60
N ASP A 2 -9.74 19.53 -4.69
CA ASP A 2 -8.34 19.12 -4.93
C ASP A 2 -7.76 18.32 -3.75
N VAL A 3 -8.42 17.27 -3.28
CA VAL A 3 -8.00 16.74 -1.97
C VAL A 3 -7.47 15.30 -1.99
N TYR A 4 -7.43 14.58 -3.11
CA TYR A 4 -7.07 13.14 -3.08
C TYR A 4 -6.04 12.68 -4.12
N LYS A 5 -5.25 13.58 -4.69
CA LYS A 5 -3.98 13.18 -5.31
C LYS A 5 -3.09 12.60 -4.22
N ARG A 6 -2.33 11.55 -4.54
CA ARG A 6 -1.36 10.88 -3.65
C ARG A 6 -0.77 11.90 -2.69
N GLN A 7 -1.12 11.81 -1.40
CA GLN A 7 -0.53 12.73 -0.44
C GLN A 7 0.94 12.35 -0.29
N PRO A 8 1.86 13.30 -0.45
CA PRO A 8 3.26 13.04 -0.20
C PRO A 8 3.44 12.48 1.20
N VAL A 9 4.34 11.53 1.35
CA VAL A 9 4.74 11.01 2.65
C VAL A 9 5.54 12.10 3.37
N ALA A 10 5.08 12.48 4.55
CA ALA A 10 5.79 13.42 5.41
C ALA A 10 6.79 12.72 6.32
N GLU A 11 6.43 11.52 6.82
CA GLU A 11 7.28 10.70 7.68
C GLU A 11 7.14 9.24 7.32
N ALA A 12 8.27 8.52 7.27
CA ALA A 12 8.35 7.08 7.07
C ALA A 12 9.21 6.41 8.13
N ARG A 13 8.63 5.51 8.92
CA ARG A 13 9.39 4.60 9.78
C ARG A 13 9.48 3.25 9.09
N ILE A 14 10.70 2.84 8.78
CA ILE A 14 11.01 1.68 7.96
C ILE A 14 11.65 0.61 8.86
N TYR A 15 10.95 -0.48 9.05
CA TYR A 15 11.40 -1.61 9.87
C TYR A 15 11.79 -2.75 8.96
N MET A 16 13.07 -3.11 8.96
CA MET A 16 13.64 -4.18 8.13
C MET A 16 13.75 -5.47 8.92
N HIS A 17 13.29 -6.58 8.33
CA HIS A 17 13.35 -7.92 8.90
C HIS A 17 14.37 -8.81 8.18
N GLY A 18 14.92 -9.77 8.91
CA GLY A 18 15.74 -10.86 8.38
C GLY A 18 16.92 -10.38 7.53
N SER A 19 17.00 -10.82 6.27
CA SER A 19 18.10 -10.45 5.37
C SER A 19 18.15 -8.96 5.06
N PHE A 20 17.01 -8.27 4.98
CA PHE A 20 16.99 -6.82 4.78
C PHE A 20 17.61 -6.07 5.96
N ALA A 21 17.40 -6.54 7.19
CA ALA A 21 18.05 -5.96 8.36
C ALA A 21 19.57 -6.22 8.37
N ALA A 22 19.98 -7.43 7.96
CA ALA A 22 21.38 -7.86 8.03
C ALA A 22 22.23 -7.27 6.90
N THR A 23 21.72 -7.19 5.67
CA THR A 23 22.51 -6.86 4.47
C THR A 23 21.98 -5.69 3.65
N GLY A 24 20.82 -5.14 3.98
CA GLY A 24 20.12 -4.15 3.17
C GLY A 24 20.93 -2.88 2.86
N LYS A 25 21.74 -2.40 3.79
CA LYS A 25 22.63 -1.24 3.56
C LYS A 25 23.69 -1.53 2.50
N GLY A 26 24.26 -2.74 2.50
CA GLY A 26 25.28 -3.16 1.53
C GLY A 26 24.73 -3.30 0.11
N HIS A 27 23.46 -3.63 -0.02
CA HIS A 27 22.78 -3.84 -1.30
C HIS A 27 21.95 -2.64 -1.77
N GLY A 28 21.96 -1.51 -1.02
CA GLY A 28 21.22 -0.31 -1.38
C GLY A 28 19.70 -0.42 -1.18
N THR A 29 19.22 -1.42 -0.43
CA THR A 29 17.79 -1.61 -0.11
C THR A 29 17.21 -0.39 0.60
N ASP A 30 17.97 0.23 1.48
CA ASP A 30 17.59 1.45 2.18
C ASP A 30 17.30 2.61 1.21
N ARG A 31 18.17 2.80 0.21
CA ARG A 31 17.98 3.83 -0.84
C ARG A 31 16.81 3.50 -1.75
N ALA A 32 16.66 2.24 -2.12
CA ALA A 32 15.55 1.80 -2.96
C ALA A 32 14.20 2.01 -2.27
N LEU A 33 14.09 1.72 -0.96
CA LEU A 33 12.87 1.95 -0.18
C LEU A 33 12.52 3.44 -0.12
N VAL A 34 13.49 4.30 0.17
CA VAL A 34 13.25 5.76 0.19
C VAL A 34 12.91 6.27 -1.20
N ALA A 35 13.59 5.79 -2.26
CA ALA A 35 13.29 6.14 -3.64
C ALA A 35 11.85 5.79 -4.02
N GLY A 36 11.39 4.58 -3.67
CA GLY A 36 10.01 4.16 -3.89
C GLY A 36 8.99 5.04 -3.16
N LEU A 37 9.27 5.46 -1.92
CA LEU A 37 8.43 6.40 -1.16
C LEU A 37 8.37 7.79 -1.81
N LEU A 38 9.41 8.18 -2.55
CA LEU A 38 9.46 9.41 -3.34
C LEU A 38 8.77 9.28 -4.71
N GLY A 39 8.31 8.08 -5.08
CA GLY A 39 7.67 7.78 -6.37
C GLY A 39 8.66 7.58 -7.53
N MET A 40 9.93 7.25 -7.24
CA MET A 40 10.91 6.90 -8.27
C MET A 40 10.62 5.50 -8.81
N GLN A 41 10.84 5.31 -10.11
CA GLN A 41 10.73 4.02 -10.77
C GLN A 41 11.93 3.12 -10.44
N VAL A 42 11.83 1.82 -10.74
CA VAL A 42 12.86 0.82 -10.39
C VAL A 42 14.19 1.02 -11.11
N ASP A 43 14.19 1.70 -12.24
CA ASP A 43 15.34 2.03 -13.08
C ASP A 43 15.77 3.50 -12.98
N ASP A 44 15.21 4.26 -12.05
CA ASP A 44 15.52 5.68 -11.89
C ASP A 44 16.97 5.88 -11.44
N GLU A 45 17.77 6.56 -12.27
CA GLU A 45 19.18 6.87 -12.01
C GLU A 45 19.40 7.69 -10.72
N ARG A 46 18.34 8.31 -10.18
CA ARG A 46 18.37 9.11 -8.95
C ARG A 46 18.29 8.26 -7.67
N ILE A 47 18.01 6.96 -7.76
CA ILE A 47 17.90 6.05 -6.60
C ILE A 47 19.10 6.15 -5.65
N PRO A 48 20.36 6.17 -6.11
CA PRO A 48 21.52 6.32 -5.23
C PRO A 48 21.54 7.62 -4.41
N MET A 49 20.82 8.65 -4.88
CA MET A 49 20.70 9.97 -4.24
C MET A 49 19.36 10.17 -3.52
N SER A 50 18.54 9.13 -3.34
CA SER A 50 17.20 9.22 -2.78
C SER A 50 17.14 9.93 -1.43
N PHE A 51 18.14 9.76 -0.59
CA PHE A 51 18.22 10.45 0.70
C PHE A 51 18.31 11.97 0.57
N LYS A 52 19.04 12.47 -0.44
CA LYS A 52 19.08 13.90 -0.74
C LYS A 52 17.71 14.40 -1.18
N TYR A 53 17.06 13.69 -2.11
CA TYR A 53 15.72 14.04 -2.56
C TYR A 53 14.67 13.98 -1.46
N ALA A 54 14.81 13.06 -0.49
CA ALA A 54 13.95 13.03 0.69
C ALA A 54 14.12 14.29 1.55
N ALA A 55 15.37 14.73 1.77
CA ALA A 55 15.66 15.96 2.50
C ALA A 55 15.11 17.19 1.75
N ASP A 56 15.32 17.28 0.44
CA ASP A 56 14.83 18.39 -0.41
C ASP A 56 13.29 18.49 -0.39
N ARG A 57 12.58 17.36 -0.18
CA ARG A 57 11.11 17.31 -0.05
C ARG A 57 10.60 17.35 1.39
N ASN A 58 11.48 17.55 2.38
CA ASN A 58 11.16 17.52 3.80
C ASN A 58 10.47 16.22 4.25
N MET A 59 10.78 15.10 3.62
CA MET A 59 10.30 13.78 4.03
C MET A 59 11.24 13.24 5.11
N ALA A 60 10.75 13.13 6.35
CA ALA A 60 11.47 12.47 7.43
C ALA A 60 11.43 10.95 7.25
N TYR A 61 12.53 10.26 7.54
CA TYR A 61 12.56 8.79 7.53
C TYR A 61 13.52 8.25 8.59
N SER A 62 13.24 7.03 9.04
CA SER A 62 14.10 6.29 9.96
C SER A 62 14.10 4.80 9.64
N PHE A 63 15.23 4.14 9.91
CA PHE A 63 15.40 2.71 9.72
C PHE A 63 15.59 2.01 11.05
N HIS A 64 14.89 0.90 11.23
CA HIS A 64 14.92 0.07 12.42
C HIS A 64 15.03 -1.40 12.02
N ALA A 65 15.69 -2.22 12.84
CA ALA A 65 15.59 -3.67 12.72
C ALA A 65 14.38 -4.16 13.51
N ILE A 66 13.67 -5.17 12.98
CA ILE A 66 12.54 -5.82 13.63
C ILE A 66 12.58 -7.33 13.39
N GLU A 67 12.05 -8.11 14.32
CA GLU A 67 11.67 -9.49 14.07
C GLU A 67 10.17 -9.58 13.84
N LEU A 68 9.77 -10.09 12.66
CA LEU A 68 8.38 -10.37 12.29
C LEU A 68 8.17 -11.89 12.37
N VAL A 69 7.19 -12.31 13.14
CA VAL A 69 6.86 -13.73 13.32
C VAL A 69 6.30 -14.28 12.01
N GLU A 70 6.78 -15.45 11.57
CA GLU A 70 6.34 -16.14 10.33
C GLU A 70 6.47 -15.34 9.04
N ALA A 71 7.25 -14.25 9.04
CA ALA A 71 7.46 -13.43 7.86
C ALA A 71 8.58 -13.95 6.95
N HIS A 72 8.49 -13.62 5.66
CA HIS A 72 9.57 -13.91 4.71
C HIS A 72 10.86 -13.17 5.10
N PRO A 73 12.07 -13.77 4.95
CA PRO A 73 13.33 -13.15 5.36
C PRO A 73 13.61 -11.76 4.74
N ASN A 74 13.03 -11.48 3.58
CA ASN A 74 13.16 -10.20 2.90
C ASN A 74 11.89 -9.35 3.10
N SER A 75 11.45 -9.19 4.34
CA SER A 75 10.26 -8.39 4.66
C SER A 75 10.62 -7.01 5.18
N VAL A 76 9.74 -6.07 4.93
CA VAL A 76 9.77 -4.71 5.46
C VAL A 76 8.39 -4.34 6.00
N LYS A 77 8.38 -3.69 7.17
CA LYS A 77 7.20 -3.02 7.69
C LYS A 77 7.38 -1.52 7.54
N LEU A 78 6.46 -0.87 6.87
CA LEU A 78 6.42 0.56 6.64
C LEU A 78 5.31 1.17 7.50
N VAL A 79 5.64 2.18 8.29
CA VAL A 79 4.65 3.04 8.97
C VAL A 79 4.79 4.43 8.39
N LEU A 80 3.82 4.80 7.58
CA LEU A 80 3.83 6.01 6.76
C LEU A 80 2.86 7.03 7.33
N THR A 81 3.28 8.29 7.42
CA THR A 81 2.41 9.42 7.77
C THR A 81 2.41 10.42 6.62
N GLY A 82 1.23 10.68 6.07
CA GLY A 82 1.03 11.69 5.04
C GLY A 82 1.01 13.11 5.63
N ILE A 83 1.14 14.14 4.78
CA ILE A 83 1.13 15.56 5.19
C ILE A 83 -0.16 15.98 5.92
N ALA A 84 -1.28 15.30 5.68
CA ALA A 84 -2.54 15.53 6.39
C ALA A 84 -2.68 14.69 7.68
N GLY A 85 -1.60 14.07 8.17
CA GLY A 85 -1.57 13.27 9.39
C GLY A 85 -2.22 11.89 9.28
N LYS A 86 -2.69 11.49 8.11
CA LYS A 86 -3.19 10.12 7.89
C LYS A 86 -2.04 9.13 7.97
N GLN A 87 -2.28 8.01 8.64
CA GLN A 87 -1.30 6.93 8.78
C GLN A 87 -1.71 5.70 7.95
N LEU A 88 -0.69 4.99 7.47
CA LEU A 88 -0.81 3.72 6.77
C LEU A 88 0.33 2.81 7.24
N GLU A 89 -0.02 1.61 7.67
CA GLU A 89 0.94 0.57 8.02
C GLU A 89 0.88 -0.55 6.97
N ILE A 90 2.03 -0.94 6.43
CA ILE A 90 2.13 -2.00 5.43
C ILE A 90 3.26 -2.95 5.82
N VAL A 91 3.01 -4.25 5.75
CA VAL A 91 4.04 -5.28 5.73
C VAL A 91 4.13 -5.87 4.33
N ALA A 92 5.31 -5.82 3.75
CA ALA A 92 5.59 -6.33 2.41
C ALA A 92 6.84 -7.18 2.38
N ALA A 93 6.89 -8.15 1.47
CA ALA A 93 8.02 -9.03 1.26
C ALA A 93 8.49 -8.98 -0.20
N SER A 94 9.81 -9.08 -0.41
CA SER A 94 10.39 -9.41 -1.70
C SER A 94 10.51 -10.93 -1.80
N VAL A 95 9.73 -11.52 -2.70
CA VAL A 95 9.62 -12.98 -2.83
C VAL A 95 10.49 -13.55 -3.96
N GLY A 96 11.40 -12.72 -4.50
CA GLY A 96 12.32 -13.08 -5.58
C GLY A 96 11.80 -12.73 -6.97
N GLY A 97 12.70 -12.74 -7.96
CA GLY A 97 12.34 -12.43 -9.36
C GLY A 97 11.80 -11.01 -9.60
N GLY A 98 12.12 -10.05 -8.73
CA GLY A 98 11.57 -8.69 -8.81
C GLY A 98 10.12 -8.57 -8.31
N GLN A 99 9.55 -9.65 -7.78
CA GLN A 99 8.18 -9.65 -7.28
C GLN A 99 8.10 -9.25 -5.81
N ILE A 100 7.07 -8.50 -5.49
CA ILE A 100 6.70 -8.13 -4.12
C ILE A 100 5.36 -8.75 -3.75
N GLN A 101 5.18 -8.98 -2.45
CA GLN A 101 3.92 -9.41 -1.87
C GLN A 101 3.58 -8.51 -0.69
N ILE A 102 2.40 -7.91 -0.71
CA ILE A 102 1.83 -7.22 0.44
C ILE A 102 1.20 -8.28 1.34
N CYS A 103 1.67 -8.35 2.59
CA CYS A 103 1.26 -9.37 3.55
C CYS A 103 0.27 -8.84 4.59
N GLU A 104 0.40 -7.54 4.95
CA GLU A 104 -0.50 -6.89 5.90
C GLU A 104 -0.72 -5.43 5.52
N ILE A 105 -1.91 -4.92 5.81
CA ILE A 105 -2.24 -3.50 5.81
C ILE A 105 -2.98 -3.15 7.10
N ASP A 106 -2.47 -2.14 7.83
CA ASP A 106 -3.05 -1.67 9.09
C ASP A 106 -3.26 -2.81 10.12
N GLY A 107 -2.32 -3.75 10.20
CA GLY A 107 -2.34 -4.90 11.11
C GLY A 107 -3.30 -6.03 10.70
N LEU A 108 -3.91 -5.95 9.53
CA LEU A 108 -4.80 -6.98 9.02
C LEU A 108 -4.16 -7.71 7.84
N THR A 109 -4.30 -9.03 7.82
CA THR A 109 -3.76 -9.87 6.75
C THR A 109 -4.26 -9.40 5.39
N ALA A 110 -3.34 -9.31 4.44
CA ALA A 110 -3.59 -9.05 3.03
C ALA A 110 -2.70 -9.98 2.21
N ASN A 111 -3.06 -10.25 0.96
CA ASN A 111 -2.25 -11.11 0.11
C ASN A 111 -2.42 -10.70 -1.35
N PHE A 112 -1.59 -9.76 -1.82
CA PHE A 112 -1.61 -9.32 -3.21
C PHE A 112 -0.24 -8.78 -3.64
N ALA A 113 -0.01 -8.77 -4.95
CA ALA A 113 1.30 -8.42 -5.51
C ALA A 113 1.45 -6.91 -5.84
N GLY A 114 0.39 -6.13 -5.77
CA GLY A 114 0.42 -4.70 -6.13
C GLY A 114 0.53 -4.44 -7.64
N ASN A 115 0.29 -5.44 -8.47
CA ASN A 115 0.36 -5.34 -9.94
C ASN A 115 -0.91 -4.74 -10.56
N TYR A 116 -1.96 -4.57 -9.77
CA TYR A 116 -3.26 -4.07 -10.17
C TYR A 116 -3.67 -2.87 -9.32
N PRO A 117 -4.51 -1.97 -9.84
CA PRO A 117 -5.23 -1.03 -8.99
C PRO A 117 -5.95 -1.79 -7.87
N THR A 118 -5.63 -1.49 -6.62
CA THR A 118 -6.09 -2.30 -5.49
C THR A 118 -6.87 -1.44 -4.50
N LEU A 119 -8.10 -1.86 -4.23
CA LEU A 119 -8.98 -1.28 -3.24
C LEU A 119 -8.93 -2.13 -1.96
N VAL A 120 -8.54 -1.53 -0.84
CA VAL A 120 -8.56 -2.16 0.48
C VAL A 120 -9.64 -1.50 1.32
N VAL A 121 -10.66 -2.26 1.66
CA VAL A 121 -11.84 -1.77 2.40
C VAL A 121 -11.88 -2.43 3.77
N HIS A 122 -11.71 -1.63 4.81
CA HIS A 122 -11.94 -2.03 6.19
C HIS A 122 -13.40 -1.77 6.55
N ASN A 123 -14.11 -2.79 6.98
CA ASN A 123 -15.54 -2.70 7.30
C ASN A 123 -15.91 -3.52 8.54
N GLN A 124 -17.07 -3.27 9.09
CA GLN A 124 -17.69 -4.18 10.04
C GLN A 124 -18.07 -5.49 9.33
N ASP A 125 -17.88 -6.64 10.01
CA ASP A 125 -18.25 -7.96 9.45
C ASP A 125 -19.75 -8.14 9.50
N GLN A 126 -20.46 -7.51 8.57
CA GLN A 126 -21.93 -7.54 8.46
C GLN A 126 -22.37 -7.81 7.02
N PRO A 127 -23.56 -8.38 6.81
CA PRO A 127 -24.13 -8.57 5.50
C PRO A 127 -24.27 -7.24 4.72
N GLY A 128 -24.01 -7.29 3.42
CA GLY A 128 -24.24 -6.15 2.52
C GLY A 128 -22.96 -5.41 2.09
N HIS A 129 -21.89 -5.41 2.86
CA HIS A 129 -20.67 -4.66 2.50
C HIS A 129 -19.99 -5.18 1.23
N VAL A 130 -19.93 -6.50 1.05
CA VAL A 130 -19.41 -7.09 -0.20
C VAL A 130 -20.27 -6.64 -1.39
N MET A 131 -21.59 -6.70 -1.26
CA MET A 131 -22.51 -6.25 -2.30
C MET A 131 -22.32 -4.76 -2.58
N CYS A 132 -22.17 -3.93 -1.56
CA CYS A 132 -21.94 -2.49 -1.71
C CYS A 132 -20.73 -2.20 -2.58
N VAL A 133 -19.58 -2.84 -2.29
CA VAL A 133 -18.33 -2.68 -3.04
C VAL A 133 -18.47 -3.21 -4.46
N THR A 134 -18.96 -4.44 -4.63
CA THR A 134 -19.06 -5.05 -5.96
C THR A 134 -20.08 -4.35 -6.85
N THR A 135 -21.19 -3.86 -6.29
CA THR A 135 -22.18 -3.06 -7.03
C THR A 135 -21.58 -1.73 -7.50
N LEU A 136 -20.83 -1.05 -6.63
CA LEU A 136 -20.13 0.19 -7.01
C LEU A 136 -19.20 -0.03 -8.20
N LEU A 137 -18.38 -1.08 -8.16
CA LEU A 137 -17.43 -1.39 -9.24
C LEU A 137 -18.18 -1.75 -10.53
N ALA A 138 -19.23 -2.58 -10.45
CA ALA A 138 -20.05 -2.97 -11.59
C ALA A 138 -20.71 -1.76 -12.26
N HIS A 139 -21.27 -0.83 -11.48
CA HIS A 139 -21.87 0.40 -12.02
C HIS A 139 -20.87 1.33 -12.74
N ARG A 140 -19.59 1.17 -12.46
CA ARG A 140 -18.49 1.91 -13.10
C ARG A 140 -17.80 1.11 -14.21
N SER A 141 -18.33 -0.07 -14.55
CA SER A 141 -17.75 -0.99 -15.54
C SER A 141 -16.31 -1.38 -15.21
N ILE A 142 -16.01 -1.48 -13.91
CA ILE A 142 -14.70 -1.90 -13.39
C ILE A 142 -14.74 -3.40 -13.15
N ASN A 143 -13.88 -4.14 -13.83
CA ASN A 143 -13.75 -5.58 -13.66
C ASN A 143 -12.88 -5.90 -12.46
N ILE A 144 -13.25 -6.94 -11.71
CA ILE A 144 -12.51 -7.45 -10.56
C ILE A 144 -11.60 -8.59 -11.03
N ALA A 145 -10.29 -8.41 -10.90
CA ALA A 145 -9.29 -9.43 -11.21
C ALA A 145 -9.20 -10.47 -10.08
N THR A 146 -9.07 -9.99 -8.84
CA THR A 146 -9.12 -10.85 -7.65
C THR A 146 -9.88 -10.16 -6.53
N MET A 147 -10.45 -10.95 -5.64
CA MET A 147 -11.10 -10.48 -4.43
C MET A 147 -10.81 -11.42 -3.27
N GLN A 148 -10.33 -10.87 -2.18
CA GLN A 148 -10.05 -11.60 -0.95
C GLN A 148 -10.78 -10.94 0.20
N LEU A 149 -11.28 -11.77 1.11
CA LEU A 149 -12.00 -11.32 2.30
C LEU A 149 -11.35 -11.94 3.53
N PHE A 150 -10.88 -11.10 4.43
CA PHE A 150 -10.31 -11.49 5.71
C PHE A 150 -11.16 -10.92 6.84
N ARG A 151 -11.23 -11.62 7.96
CA ARG A 151 -11.88 -11.13 9.19
C ARG A 151 -11.11 -11.61 10.41
N ASP A 152 -11.12 -10.81 11.46
CA ASP A 152 -10.55 -11.19 12.76
C ASP A 152 -11.47 -12.15 13.52
N ALA A 153 -12.77 -11.82 13.59
CA ALA A 153 -13.79 -12.62 14.24
C ALA A 153 -15.15 -12.35 13.60
N ARG A 154 -16.10 -13.29 13.81
CA ARG A 154 -17.48 -13.13 13.34
C ARG A 154 -18.13 -11.91 13.99
N GLY A 155 -18.62 -10.97 13.17
CA GLY A 155 -19.23 -9.72 13.61
C GLY A 155 -18.24 -8.64 14.08
N GLY A 156 -16.92 -8.91 13.97
CA GLY A 156 -15.85 -7.98 14.28
C GLY A 156 -15.45 -7.13 13.07
N TYR A 157 -14.14 -7.02 12.84
CA TYR A 157 -13.59 -6.30 11.68
C TYR A 157 -13.34 -7.25 10.52
N ALA A 158 -13.58 -6.73 9.32
CA ALA A 158 -13.24 -7.40 8.07
C ALA A 158 -12.45 -6.48 7.15
N VAL A 159 -11.65 -7.09 6.28
CA VAL A 159 -10.94 -6.42 5.20
C VAL A 159 -11.27 -7.10 3.89
N MET A 160 -11.68 -6.31 2.93
CA MET A 160 -11.76 -6.73 1.52
C MET A 160 -10.57 -6.16 0.78
N VAL A 161 -9.81 -7.01 0.10
CA VAL A 161 -8.78 -6.64 -0.85
C VAL A 161 -9.31 -6.96 -2.23
N VAL A 162 -9.50 -5.95 -3.06
CA VAL A 162 -10.08 -6.07 -4.39
C VAL A 162 -9.10 -5.51 -5.41
N GLU A 163 -8.51 -6.38 -6.21
CA GLU A 163 -7.65 -6.00 -7.33
C GLU A 163 -8.53 -5.84 -8.57
N CYS A 164 -8.38 -4.72 -9.27
CA CYS A 164 -9.22 -4.34 -10.40
C CYS A 164 -8.38 -4.20 -11.69
N ASP A 165 -9.00 -4.47 -12.84
CA ASP A 165 -8.34 -4.27 -14.14
C ASP A 165 -8.22 -2.78 -14.51
N GLN A 166 -9.13 -1.94 -14.00
CA GLN A 166 -9.20 -0.51 -14.30
C GLN A 166 -9.00 0.31 -13.04
N GLU A 167 -8.51 1.55 -13.21
CA GLU A 167 -8.43 2.54 -12.12
C GLU A 167 -9.83 2.89 -11.60
N ILE A 168 -9.92 3.09 -10.29
CA ILE A 168 -11.16 3.44 -9.61
C ILE A 168 -11.21 4.97 -9.46
N PRO A 169 -12.25 5.64 -9.98
CA PRO A 169 -12.38 7.09 -9.85
C PRO A 169 -12.49 7.54 -8.38
N ASP A 170 -11.89 8.69 -8.07
CA ASP A 170 -11.87 9.24 -6.71
C ASP A 170 -13.28 9.43 -6.12
N GLU A 171 -14.25 9.81 -6.96
CA GLU A 171 -15.64 9.98 -6.53
C GLU A 171 -16.27 8.66 -6.04
N ALA A 172 -15.88 7.53 -6.64
CA ALA A 172 -16.34 6.22 -6.23
C ALA A 172 -15.73 5.81 -4.87
N ILE A 173 -14.44 6.11 -4.68
CA ILE A 173 -13.74 5.89 -3.41
C ILE A 173 -14.35 6.75 -2.32
N ASP A 174 -14.64 8.02 -2.60
CA ASP A 174 -15.27 8.95 -1.66
C ASP A 174 -16.71 8.57 -1.32
N TRP A 175 -17.45 8.04 -2.29
CA TRP A 175 -18.78 7.51 -2.03
C TRP A 175 -18.70 6.31 -1.07
N LEU A 176 -17.76 5.40 -1.30
CA LEU A 176 -17.58 4.22 -0.46
C LEU A 176 -17.20 4.59 0.98
N ARG A 177 -16.34 5.59 1.17
CA ARG A 177 -15.94 6.09 2.49
C ARG A 177 -17.08 6.61 3.34
N ARG A 178 -18.19 7.01 2.70
CA ARG A 178 -19.40 7.53 3.38
C ARG A 178 -20.44 6.47 3.70
N GLN A 179 -20.22 5.22 3.29
CA GLN A 179 -21.17 4.15 3.56
C GLN A 179 -21.11 3.73 5.03
N GLU A 180 -22.27 3.46 5.61
CA GLU A 180 -22.38 2.94 6.97
C GLU A 180 -21.63 1.61 7.09
N GLY A 181 -20.90 1.42 8.19
CA GLY A 181 -20.09 0.22 8.46
C GLY A 181 -18.77 0.13 7.70
N ILE A 182 -18.47 1.05 6.76
CA ILE A 182 -17.15 1.21 6.18
C ILE A 182 -16.30 2.06 7.12
N ILE A 183 -15.17 1.51 7.57
CA ILE A 183 -14.29 2.11 8.59
C ILE A 183 -13.16 2.89 7.93
N LYS A 184 -12.52 2.28 6.94
CA LYS A 184 -11.40 2.88 6.20
C LYS A 184 -11.38 2.35 4.77
N VAL A 185 -11.04 3.21 3.83
CA VAL A 185 -10.80 2.83 2.43
C VAL A 185 -9.42 3.33 2.05
N THR A 186 -8.54 2.40 1.67
CA THR A 186 -7.22 2.65 1.10
C THR A 186 -7.25 2.25 -0.37
N TYR A 187 -6.81 3.12 -1.24
CA TYR A 187 -6.71 2.84 -2.67
C TYR A 187 -5.25 2.97 -3.13
N LEU A 188 -4.76 1.93 -3.78
CA LEU A 188 -3.44 1.84 -4.34
C LEU A 188 -3.59 1.87 -5.87
N SER A 189 -3.37 3.05 -6.45
CA SER A 189 -3.47 3.27 -7.90
C SER A 189 -2.19 2.80 -8.61
N ARG A 190 -2.34 2.33 -9.86
CA ARG A 190 -1.21 2.02 -10.75
C ARG A 190 -0.67 3.21 -11.52
N THR A 191 -1.43 4.28 -11.68
CA THR A 191 -1.12 5.46 -12.53
C THR A 191 0.21 6.20 -12.19
N GLY A 192 1.03 5.67 -11.33
CA GLY A 192 2.38 6.17 -11.09
C GLY A 192 3.47 5.21 -11.54
N MET A 193 3.10 4.09 -12.16
CA MET A 193 4.02 3.12 -12.74
C MET A 193 4.10 3.21 -14.28
N GLU A 194 3.17 3.91 -14.93
CA GLU A 194 3.00 3.87 -16.40
C GLU A 194 3.45 5.15 -17.14
N GLU A 195 4.02 6.17 -16.50
CA GLU A 195 4.54 7.34 -17.23
C GLU A 195 5.99 7.18 -17.71
N CYS A 196 6.38 5.99 -18.18
CA CYS A 196 7.65 5.78 -18.88
C CYS A 196 7.54 4.70 -19.97
N ASP A 197 6.52 4.83 -20.83
CA ASP A 197 6.55 4.21 -22.15
C ASP A 197 6.25 5.29 -23.19
N VAL A 198 7.28 6.04 -23.59
CA VAL A 198 7.60 6.49 -24.96
C VAL A 198 9.05 6.98 -24.98
#